data_d07942d6e4df106193dd14913386bac7
#
_entry.id   d07942d6e4df106193dd14913386bac7
#
_cell.length_a   1.000
_cell.length_b   1.000
_cell.length_c   1.000
_cell.angle_alpha   90.00
_cell.angle_beta   90.00
_cell.angle_gamma   90.00
#
_symmetry.space_group_name_H-M   'P 1'
#
loop_
_entity.id
_entity.type
_entity.pdbx_description
1 polymer ?
#
loop_
_entity_poly.entity_id
_entity_poly.type
_entity_poly.pdbx_seq_one_letter_code
_entity_poly.pdbx_strand_id
1 'polypeptide(L)'
;VAAHAGIDSEQLVKAAHMLSGWKRGSISVGTGPNMSGFGNATEYLNLALSSLMGHWRQAGEVKQNSGVFITPAPAIAASPGPMPAWGFGRKMRVRDLEESASGLPTGALADEILTPGEGQIKALISLGGNPMLAWPDQIKTYEAMQALDLLVCFDPRMSKTCELADYVI
;
A
#
# COMPACT_ATOMS: atom_id res chain seq x y z
N VAL A 1 -7.09 -25.51 -4.73
CA VAL A 1 -6.90 -24.22 -4.04
C VAL A 1 -5.92 -24.38 -2.89
N ALA A 2 -6.21 -25.23 -1.90
CA ALA A 2 -5.40 -25.39 -0.68
C ALA A 2 -3.92 -25.72 -0.99
N ALA A 3 -3.66 -26.68 -1.89
CA ALA A 3 -2.32 -27.04 -2.30
C ALA A 3 -1.54 -25.87 -2.94
N HIS A 4 -2.21 -25.02 -3.73
CA HIS A 4 -1.59 -23.81 -4.30
C HIS A 4 -1.30 -22.74 -3.26
N ALA A 5 -2.13 -22.66 -2.23
CA ALA A 5 -1.95 -21.71 -1.13
C ALA A 5 -0.97 -22.21 -0.05
N GLY A 6 -0.49 -23.46 -0.15
CA GLY A 6 0.38 -24.07 0.86
C GLY A 6 -0.28 -24.28 2.22
N ILE A 7 -1.60 -24.42 2.24
CA ILE A 7 -2.39 -24.63 3.47
C ILE A 7 -3.13 -25.96 3.42
N ASP A 8 -3.51 -26.46 4.60
CA ASP A 8 -4.31 -27.65 4.71
C ASP A 8 -5.75 -27.42 4.24
N SER A 9 -6.34 -28.39 3.52
CA SER A 9 -7.68 -28.27 2.96
C SER A 9 -8.77 -28.23 4.03
N GLU A 10 -8.61 -28.95 5.14
CA GLU A 10 -9.59 -28.97 6.24
C GLU A 10 -9.57 -27.64 6.98
N GLN A 11 -8.38 -27.03 7.14
CA GLN A 11 -8.26 -25.69 7.71
C GLN A 11 -8.94 -24.63 6.83
N LEU A 12 -8.81 -24.73 5.50
CA LEU A 12 -9.49 -23.82 4.58
C LEU A 12 -11.01 -23.92 4.70
N VAL A 13 -11.55 -25.15 4.73
CA VAL A 13 -12.98 -25.40 4.90
C VAL A 13 -13.46 -24.89 6.25
N LYS A 14 -12.71 -25.15 7.32
CA LYS A 14 -13.03 -24.65 8.66
C LYS A 14 -13.07 -23.13 8.70
N ALA A 15 -12.11 -22.45 8.09
CA ALA A 15 -12.10 -21.00 8.00
C ALA A 15 -13.33 -20.46 7.26
N ALA A 16 -13.73 -21.09 6.15
CA ALA A 16 -14.93 -20.73 5.40
C ALA A 16 -16.20 -20.87 6.25
N HIS A 17 -16.33 -21.97 7.00
CA HIS A 17 -17.46 -22.17 7.94
C HIS A 17 -17.46 -21.15 9.08
N MET A 18 -16.30 -20.80 9.62
CA MET A 18 -16.21 -19.77 10.65
C MET A 18 -16.67 -18.40 10.10
N LEU A 19 -16.21 -18.01 8.92
CA LEU A 19 -16.63 -16.76 8.28
C LEU A 19 -18.15 -16.75 8.01
N SER A 20 -18.71 -17.84 7.49
CA SER A 20 -20.14 -17.93 7.19
C SER A 20 -21.04 -17.94 8.44
N GLY A 21 -20.49 -18.32 9.58
CA GLY A 21 -21.21 -18.31 10.86
C GLY A 21 -21.36 -16.93 11.50
N TRP A 22 -20.63 -15.93 11.03
CA TRP A 22 -20.67 -14.58 11.59
C TRP A 22 -21.82 -13.77 10.99
N LYS A 23 -22.63 -13.21 11.87
CA LYS A 23 -23.75 -12.34 11.45
C LYS A 23 -23.27 -11.00 10.91
N ARG A 24 -22.09 -10.57 11.32
CA ARG A 24 -21.49 -9.29 10.99
C ARG A 24 -19.98 -9.48 10.85
N GLY A 25 -19.41 -8.81 9.89
CA GLY A 25 -17.98 -8.80 9.67
C GLY A 25 -17.59 -7.75 8.67
N SER A 26 -16.30 -7.56 8.52
CA SER A 26 -15.71 -6.82 7.42
C SER A 26 -14.45 -7.55 6.98
N ILE A 27 -14.20 -7.56 5.70
CA ILE A 27 -12.98 -8.08 5.13
C ILE A 27 -12.25 -6.88 4.53
N SER A 28 -10.98 -6.73 4.86
CA SER A 28 -10.13 -5.67 4.32
C SER A 28 -8.92 -6.31 3.66
N VAL A 29 -8.65 -5.89 2.45
CA VAL A 29 -7.44 -6.28 1.71
C VAL A 29 -6.42 -5.17 1.88
N GLY A 30 -5.21 -5.54 2.28
CA GLY A 30 -4.10 -4.60 2.40
C GLY A 30 -3.36 -4.39 1.09
N THR A 31 -2.31 -3.60 1.13
CA THR A 31 -1.49 -3.28 -0.05
C THR A 31 -0.73 -4.47 -0.62
N GLY A 32 -0.40 -5.48 0.20
CA GLY A 32 0.32 -6.67 -0.27
C GLY A 32 -0.38 -7.39 -1.42
N PRO A 33 -1.64 -7.83 -1.27
CA PRO A 33 -2.41 -8.42 -2.35
C PRO A 33 -2.55 -7.51 -3.58
N ASN A 34 -2.74 -6.20 -3.37
CA ASN A 34 -2.90 -5.24 -4.46
C ASN A 34 -1.61 -5.00 -5.26
N MET A 35 -0.46 -5.25 -4.66
CA MET A 35 0.85 -5.19 -5.34
C MET A 35 1.21 -6.48 -6.08
N SER A 36 0.36 -7.51 -6.02
CA SER A 36 0.55 -8.75 -6.77
C SER A 36 0.06 -8.62 -8.21
N GLY A 37 0.53 -9.51 -9.10
CA GLY A 37 0.03 -9.60 -10.47
C GLY A 37 -1.47 -9.92 -10.59
N PHE A 38 -2.12 -10.29 -9.48
CA PHE A 38 -3.53 -10.67 -9.40
C PHE A 38 -4.34 -9.75 -8.46
N GLY A 39 -3.87 -8.54 -8.20
CA GLY A 39 -4.50 -7.60 -7.27
C GLY A 39 -5.98 -7.37 -7.54
N ASN A 40 -6.35 -7.10 -8.80
CA ASN A 40 -7.75 -6.89 -9.18
C ASN A 40 -8.62 -8.14 -8.95
N ALA A 41 -8.09 -9.33 -9.21
CA ALA A 41 -8.81 -10.58 -8.95
C ALA A 41 -8.99 -10.81 -7.45
N THR A 42 -7.99 -10.49 -6.65
CA THR A 42 -8.07 -10.58 -5.18
C THR A 42 -9.12 -9.63 -4.62
N GLU A 43 -9.17 -8.38 -5.07
CA GLU A 43 -10.20 -7.42 -4.65
C GLU A 43 -11.60 -7.88 -5.09
N TYR A 44 -11.75 -8.34 -6.32
CA TYR A 44 -13.02 -8.87 -6.81
C TYR A 44 -13.52 -10.04 -5.93
N LEU A 45 -12.65 -11.00 -5.62
CA LEU A 45 -13.01 -12.15 -4.77
C LEU A 45 -13.34 -11.72 -3.34
N ASN A 46 -12.65 -10.72 -2.81
CA ASN A 46 -12.94 -10.14 -1.50
C ASN A 46 -14.33 -9.48 -1.46
N LEU A 47 -14.68 -8.69 -2.48
CA LEU A 47 -16.00 -8.08 -2.61
C LEU A 47 -17.10 -9.14 -2.81
N ALA A 48 -16.84 -10.17 -3.62
CA ALA A 48 -17.74 -11.29 -3.84
C ALA A 48 -17.99 -12.05 -2.54
N LEU A 49 -16.92 -12.36 -1.78
CA LEU A 49 -17.02 -13.02 -0.48
C LEU A 49 -17.84 -12.19 0.53
N SER A 50 -17.57 -10.89 0.61
CA SER A 50 -18.31 -9.96 1.46
C SER A 50 -19.80 -9.91 1.09
N SER A 51 -20.12 -9.99 -0.20
CA SER A 51 -21.51 -10.03 -0.69
C SER A 51 -22.21 -11.35 -0.33
N LEU A 52 -21.55 -12.47 -0.55
CA LEU A 52 -22.09 -13.79 -0.19
C LEU A 52 -22.34 -13.95 1.30
N MET A 53 -21.52 -13.33 2.14
CA MET A 53 -21.63 -13.35 3.58
C MET A 53 -22.60 -12.29 4.15
N GLY A 54 -23.12 -11.40 3.31
CA GLY A 54 -24.00 -10.33 3.75
C GLY A 54 -23.32 -9.28 4.65
N HIS A 55 -22.03 -9.07 4.49
CA HIS A 55 -21.24 -8.14 5.32
C HIS A 55 -21.43 -6.67 4.96
N TRP A 56 -22.18 -6.38 3.92
CA TRP A 56 -22.51 -5.00 3.53
C TRP A 56 -23.46 -4.35 4.51
N ARG A 57 -23.31 -3.06 4.66
CA ARG A 57 -24.26 -2.28 5.47
C ARG A 57 -25.64 -2.28 4.83
N GLN A 58 -26.65 -2.41 5.69
CA GLN A 58 -28.03 -2.33 5.27
C GLN A 58 -28.59 -0.94 5.56
N ALA A 59 -29.68 -0.60 4.86
CA ALA A 59 -30.38 0.66 5.10
C ALA A 59 -30.83 0.75 6.57
N GLY A 60 -30.61 1.91 7.18
CA GLY A 60 -30.95 2.14 8.59
C GLY A 60 -29.86 1.77 9.61
N GLU A 61 -28.74 1.21 9.18
CA GLU A 61 -27.64 0.91 10.08
C GLU A 61 -26.81 2.16 10.41
N VAL A 62 -26.42 2.24 11.68
CA VAL A 62 -25.60 3.35 12.17
C VAL A 62 -24.22 3.28 11.51
N LYS A 63 -23.80 4.41 10.94
CA LYS A 63 -22.46 4.57 10.37
C LYS A 63 -21.43 4.59 11.51
N GLN A 64 -20.42 3.73 11.43
CA GLN A 64 -19.31 3.81 12.38
C GLN A 64 -18.60 5.16 12.25
N ASN A 65 -18.19 5.72 13.38
CA ASN A 65 -17.36 6.91 13.41
C ASN A 65 -15.99 6.59 12.78
N SER A 66 -15.60 7.37 11.78
CA SER A 66 -14.31 7.22 11.08
C SER A 66 -13.13 7.86 11.82
N GLY A 67 -13.37 8.38 13.01
CA GLY A 67 -12.35 9.05 13.84
C GLY A 67 -12.64 10.53 14.07
N VAL A 68 -11.96 11.11 15.04
CA VAL A 68 -12.19 12.50 15.48
C VAL A 68 -11.63 13.56 14.53
N PHE A 69 -10.67 13.18 13.71
CA PHE A 69 -9.99 14.11 12.78
C PHE A 69 -10.47 14.01 11.34
N ILE A 70 -11.36 13.07 11.03
CA ILE A 70 -11.82 12.84 9.67
C ILE A 70 -13.32 13.10 9.63
N THR A 71 -13.71 14.14 8.91
CA THR A 71 -15.12 14.35 8.60
C THR A 71 -15.58 13.22 7.66
N PRO A 72 -16.58 12.41 8.04
CA PRO A 72 -17.08 11.38 7.15
C PRO A 72 -17.59 12.00 5.86
N ALA A 73 -17.06 11.59 4.72
CA ALA A 73 -17.64 11.95 3.44
C ALA A 73 -19.10 11.46 3.38
N PRO A 74 -20.01 12.20 2.74
CA PRO A 74 -21.36 11.72 2.51
C PRO A 74 -21.32 10.34 1.86
N ALA A 75 -22.14 9.41 2.35
CA ALA A 75 -22.27 8.10 1.71
C ALA A 75 -22.99 8.30 0.38
N ILE A 76 -22.23 8.35 -0.70
CA ILE A 76 -22.75 8.40 -2.06
C ILE A 76 -22.57 7.01 -2.65
N ALA A 77 -23.66 6.40 -3.11
CA ALA A 77 -23.57 5.25 -3.97
C ALA A 77 -23.06 5.75 -5.34
N ALA A 78 -21.77 5.64 -5.56
CA ALA A 78 -21.14 6.04 -6.81
C ALA A 78 -20.44 4.83 -7.43
N SER A 79 -20.67 4.65 -8.72
CA SER A 79 -19.86 3.78 -9.56
C SER A 79 -19.02 4.68 -10.47
N PRO A 80 -17.83 5.14 -10.03
CA PRO A 80 -16.97 5.92 -10.90
C PRO A 80 -16.55 5.05 -12.09
N GLY A 81 -16.47 5.67 -13.25
CA GLY A 81 -15.92 5.00 -14.44
C GLY A 81 -14.49 4.52 -14.19
N PRO A 82 -14.02 3.52 -14.95
CA PRO A 82 -12.64 3.09 -14.86
C PRO A 82 -11.68 4.26 -15.08
N MET A 83 -10.72 4.45 -14.16
CA MET A 83 -9.66 5.42 -14.30
C MET A 83 -8.33 4.71 -14.52
N PRO A 84 -7.43 5.26 -15.35
CA PRO A 84 -6.10 4.70 -15.47
C PRO A 84 -5.39 4.74 -14.11
N ALA A 85 -4.61 3.71 -13.81
CA ALA A 85 -3.84 3.64 -12.56
C ALA A 85 -2.46 4.29 -12.68
N TRP A 86 -1.98 4.53 -13.91
CA TRP A 86 -0.68 5.11 -14.26
C TRP A 86 -0.78 5.96 -15.53
N GLY A 87 0.32 6.59 -15.89
CA GLY A 87 0.38 7.46 -17.06
C GLY A 87 0.03 8.91 -16.74
N PHE A 88 0.24 9.38 -15.50
CA PHE A 88 -0.11 10.74 -15.07
C PHE A 88 0.92 11.83 -15.43
N GLY A 89 1.76 11.58 -16.40
CA GLY A 89 2.58 12.62 -17.03
C GLY A 89 4.01 12.70 -16.54
N ARG A 90 4.34 12.27 -15.34
CA ARG A 90 5.73 12.19 -14.88
C ARG A 90 6.28 10.79 -15.12
N LYS A 91 7.56 10.75 -15.49
CA LYS A 91 8.31 9.51 -15.60
C LYS A 91 9.54 9.55 -14.74
N MET A 92 9.90 8.39 -14.21
CA MET A 92 11.18 8.23 -13.56
C MET A 92 12.30 8.29 -14.59
N ARG A 93 13.38 8.95 -14.26
CA ARG A 93 14.51 9.22 -15.15
C ARG A 93 15.28 7.96 -15.55
N VAL A 94 15.50 7.05 -14.57
CA VAL A 94 16.38 5.89 -14.76
C VAL A 94 15.67 4.70 -15.40
N ARG A 95 14.42 4.42 -14.98
CA ARG A 95 13.68 3.25 -15.47
C ARG A 95 12.51 3.57 -16.39
N ASP A 96 12.31 4.85 -16.72
CA ASP A 96 11.19 5.31 -17.55
C ASP A 96 9.80 4.82 -17.07
N LEU A 97 9.67 4.58 -15.77
CA LEU A 97 8.41 4.16 -15.16
C LEU A 97 7.49 5.35 -14.97
N GLU A 98 6.24 5.17 -15.34
CA GLU A 98 5.23 6.22 -15.26
C GLU A 98 4.73 6.44 -13.83
N GLU A 99 4.30 7.66 -13.55
CA GLU A 99 3.62 8.01 -12.30
C GLU A 99 2.29 7.27 -12.19
N SER A 100 2.04 6.69 -11.04
CA SER A 100 0.76 6.06 -10.70
C SER A 100 -0.17 7.05 -10.00
N ALA A 101 -1.42 6.66 -9.78
CA ALA A 101 -2.37 7.41 -8.96
C ALA A 101 -1.88 7.67 -7.52
N SER A 102 -0.88 6.91 -7.06
CA SER A 102 -0.26 7.05 -5.73
C SER A 102 1.12 7.74 -5.77
N GLY A 103 1.53 8.26 -6.91
CA GLY A 103 2.82 8.89 -7.11
C GLY A 103 3.83 8.03 -7.89
N LEU A 104 5.09 8.46 -7.88
CA LEU A 104 6.16 7.74 -8.55
C LEU A 104 6.48 6.41 -7.85
N PRO A 105 6.86 5.35 -8.60
CA PRO A 105 7.17 4.03 -8.05
C PRO A 105 8.37 4.05 -7.08
N THR A 106 8.13 3.95 -5.79
CA THR A 106 9.17 3.95 -4.77
C THR A 106 10.14 2.76 -4.89
N GLY A 107 9.70 1.66 -5.51
CA GLY A 107 10.55 0.50 -5.79
C GLY A 107 11.73 0.78 -6.72
N ALA A 108 11.73 1.89 -7.45
CA ALA A 108 12.82 2.32 -8.31
C ALA A 108 13.53 3.58 -7.80
N LEU A 109 13.16 4.10 -6.62
CA LEU A 109 13.69 5.36 -6.12
C LEU A 109 15.17 5.28 -5.75
N ALA A 110 15.64 4.13 -5.31
CA ALA A 110 17.07 3.91 -5.08
C ALA A 110 17.91 4.09 -6.36
N ASP A 111 17.36 3.72 -7.53
CA ASP A 111 18.04 3.97 -8.83
C ASP A 111 18.14 5.46 -9.13
N GLU A 112 17.10 6.23 -8.84
CA GLU A 112 17.06 7.68 -9.04
C GLU A 112 18.09 8.43 -8.17
N ILE A 113 18.37 7.90 -6.98
CA ILE A 113 19.35 8.44 -6.05
C ILE A 113 20.77 8.05 -6.47
N LEU A 114 21.00 6.77 -6.81
CA LEU A 114 22.33 6.24 -7.06
C LEU A 114 22.87 6.55 -8.46
N THR A 115 21.99 6.72 -9.45
CA THR A 115 22.44 6.94 -10.83
C THR A 115 22.74 8.43 -11.07
N PRO A 116 23.99 8.82 -11.36
CA PRO A 116 24.35 10.21 -11.64
C PRO A 116 23.65 10.77 -12.89
N GLY A 117 23.48 12.06 -12.94
CA GLY A 117 22.97 12.78 -14.11
C GLY A 117 22.02 13.91 -13.75
N GLU A 118 21.57 14.63 -14.79
CA GLU A 118 20.61 15.70 -14.61
C GLU A 118 19.31 15.18 -13.99
N GLY A 119 18.79 15.89 -12.98
CA GLY A 119 17.59 15.49 -12.24
C GLY A 119 17.81 14.36 -11.22
N GLN A 120 19.06 14.00 -10.91
CA GLN A 120 19.37 13.04 -9.85
C GLN A 120 18.78 13.51 -8.51
N ILE A 121 18.14 12.58 -7.78
CA ILE A 121 17.62 12.87 -6.44
C ILE A 121 18.79 12.94 -5.46
N LYS A 122 18.93 14.07 -4.79
CA LYS A 122 20.01 14.39 -3.84
C LYS A 122 19.51 14.58 -2.42
N ALA A 123 18.21 14.84 -2.24
CA ALA A 123 17.61 15.03 -0.93
C ALA A 123 16.32 14.21 -0.81
N LEU A 124 16.08 13.67 0.37
CA LEU A 124 14.85 12.94 0.70
C LEU A 124 14.28 13.43 2.02
N ILE A 125 12.98 13.68 2.03
CA ILE A 125 12.22 13.93 3.26
C ILE A 125 11.26 12.75 3.46
N SER A 126 11.44 12.01 4.55
CA SER A 126 10.59 10.88 4.91
C SER A 126 9.59 11.30 5.99
N LEU A 127 8.30 11.22 5.69
CA LEU A 127 7.22 11.57 6.61
C LEU A 127 6.53 10.29 7.09
N GLY A 128 6.80 9.86 8.32
CA GLY A 128 6.20 8.68 8.94
C GLY A 128 6.48 7.37 8.21
N GLY A 129 7.52 7.34 7.39
CA GLY A 129 7.91 6.18 6.59
C GLY A 129 9.26 5.60 7.00
N ASN A 130 9.45 4.31 6.74
CA ASN A 130 10.74 3.65 6.96
C ASN A 130 11.23 2.99 5.66
N PRO A 131 11.80 3.76 4.72
CA PRO A 131 12.35 3.25 3.47
C PRO A 131 13.26 2.03 3.63
N MET A 132 14.08 1.99 4.68
CA MET A 132 14.97 0.87 4.97
C MET A 132 14.24 -0.47 5.17
N LEU A 133 12.95 -0.45 5.56
CA LEU A 133 12.12 -1.65 5.66
C LEU A 133 11.10 -1.77 4.51
N ALA A 134 10.70 -0.66 3.91
CA ALA A 134 9.59 -0.64 2.96
C ALA A 134 10.03 -0.80 1.50
N TRP A 135 11.22 -0.33 1.14
CA TRP A 135 11.70 -0.42 -0.24
C TRP A 135 12.29 -1.80 -0.54
N PRO A 136 12.13 -2.29 -1.77
CA PRO A 136 12.78 -3.52 -2.20
C PRO A 136 14.29 -3.34 -2.27
N ASP A 137 15.03 -4.46 -2.19
CA ASP A 137 16.50 -4.47 -2.21
C ASP A 137 17.10 -3.60 -1.10
N GLN A 138 17.11 -4.15 0.11
CA GLN A 138 17.55 -3.44 1.32
C GLN A 138 19.00 -2.96 1.24
N ILE A 139 19.88 -3.71 0.58
CA ILE A 139 21.30 -3.32 0.43
C ILE A 139 21.38 -2.07 -0.44
N LYS A 140 20.74 -2.09 -1.59
CA LYS A 140 20.67 -0.96 -2.50
C LYS A 140 19.98 0.26 -1.89
N THR A 141 18.94 0.03 -1.10
CA THR A 141 18.26 1.10 -0.34
C THR A 141 19.22 1.74 0.66
N TYR A 142 20.00 0.95 1.37
CA TYR A 142 21.02 1.47 2.30
C TYR A 142 22.06 2.33 1.59
N GLU A 143 22.61 1.85 0.46
CA GLU A 143 23.54 2.60 -0.38
C GLU A 143 22.92 3.92 -0.86
N ALA A 144 21.65 3.88 -1.27
CA ALA A 144 20.92 5.07 -1.70
C ALA A 144 20.75 6.09 -0.56
N MET A 145 20.38 5.64 0.65
CA MET A 145 20.26 6.56 1.80
C MET A 145 21.60 7.23 2.14
N GLN A 146 22.71 6.49 2.05
CA GLN A 146 24.05 7.04 2.30
C GLN A 146 24.54 7.97 1.20
N ALA A 147 24.04 7.85 -0.02
CA ALA A 147 24.42 8.68 -1.17
C ALA A 147 23.65 10.00 -1.25
N LEU A 148 22.66 10.22 -0.41
CA LEU A 148 21.92 11.48 -0.33
C LEU A 148 22.81 12.58 0.26
N ASP A 149 22.67 13.78 -0.26
CA ASP A 149 23.27 15.00 0.30
C ASP A 149 22.48 15.50 1.54
N LEU A 150 21.20 15.08 1.65
CA LEU A 150 20.33 15.42 2.77
C LEU A 150 19.24 14.35 2.94
N LEU A 151 19.16 13.78 4.15
CA LEU A 151 18.06 12.91 4.58
C LEU A 151 17.40 13.47 5.84
N VAL A 152 16.13 13.85 5.75
CA VAL A 152 15.33 14.32 6.88
C VAL A 152 14.20 13.36 7.17
N CYS A 153 14.05 12.94 8.41
CA CYS A 153 12.97 12.07 8.85
C CYS A 153 12.05 12.76 9.86
N PHE A 154 10.74 12.68 9.62
CA PHE A 154 9.71 13.00 10.60
C PHE A 154 9.12 11.68 11.10
N ASP A 155 9.53 11.23 12.27
CA ASP A 155 9.11 9.92 12.78
C ASP A 155 9.10 9.93 14.33
N PRO A 156 8.01 9.50 14.98
CA PRO A 156 7.93 9.42 16.44
C PRO A 156 8.85 8.34 17.04
N ARG A 157 9.48 7.51 16.18
CA ARG A 157 10.40 6.45 16.59
C ARG A 157 11.70 6.54 15.81
N MET A 158 12.80 6.20 16.47
CA MET A 158 14.10 6.05 15.83
C MET A 158 14.10 4.77 14.97
N SER A 159 13.60 4.89 13.73
CA SER A 159 13.58 3.80 12.75
C SER A 159 14.96 3.60 12.11
N LYS A 160 15.13 2.51 11.35
CA LYS A 160 16.40 2.27 10.63
C LYS A 160 16.72 3.34 9.59
N THR A 161 15.73 3.99 9.03
CA THR A 161 15.94 5.16 8.18
C THR A 161 16.38 6.37 9.00
N CYS A 162 15.77 6.59 10.16
CA CYS A 162 16.17 7.68 11.07
C CYS A 162 17.63 7.57 11.56
N GLU A 163 18.13 6.34 11.76
CA GLU A 163 19.53 6.11 12.13
C GLU A 163 20.54 6.58 11.06
N LEU A 164 20.08 6.73 9.83
CA LEU A 164 20.89 7.20 8.69
C LEU A 164 20.63 8.68 8.35
N ALA A 165 19.62 9.28 8.97
CA ALA A 165 19.19 10.64 8.65
C ALA A 165 20.12 11.70 9.25
N ASP A 166 20.29 12.80 8.52
CA ASP A 166 20.98 14.01 9.02
C ASP A 166 20.16 14.72 10.09
N TYR A 167 18.82 14.67 9.95
CA TYR A 167 17.89 15.27 10.91
C TYR A 167 16.69 14.36 11.15
N VAL A 168 16.34 14.22 12.42
CA VAL A 168 15.11 13.52 12.87
C VAL A 168 14.28 14.50 13.69
N ILE A 169 13.01 14.64 13.33
CA ILE A 169 12.07 15.61 13.91
C ILE A 169 10.82 14.86 14.40
#